data_e5d941b16ca31a5f766a43121a7984ef
#
_entry.id   e5d941b16ca31a5f766a43121a7984ef
#
_cell.length_a   1.000
_cell.length_b   1.000
_cell.length_c   1.000
_cell.angle_alpha   90.00
_cell.angle_beta   90.00
_cell.angle_gamma   90.00
#
_symmetry.space_group_name_H-M   'P 1'
#
loop_
_entity.id
_entity.type
_entity.pdbx_description
1 polymer ?
#
loop_
_entity_poly.entity_id
_entity_poly.type
_entity_poly.pdbx_seq_one_letter_code
_entity_poly.pdbx_strand_id
1 'polypeptide(L)'
;MDTSSWWYINGQWVHPDKATISINDVGVLRGYSVFESLRTYDRRPFHLDQHMIRLFRSARLIDMDIPWSAQYIAEIVRDVIARNTYRHAAIRLLVTGGESEDGILPSGIPTLAVLITPLKERDMEQFAKGCKLITTRLQRNAPEAKTAIILLRYAH
;
A
#
# COMPACT_ATOMS: atom_id res chain seq x y z
N MET A 1 7.88 5.01 -17.18
CA MET A 1 6.81 5.29 -16.21
C MET A 1 6.09 6.54 -16.68
N ASP A 2 4.77 6.61 -16.50
CA ASP A 2 4.00 7.81 -16.89
C ASP A 2 4.39 8.97 -15.97
N THR A 3 5.11 9.95 -16.50
CA THR A 3 5.58 11.13 -15.76
C THR A 3 4.47 12.13 -15.45
N SER A 4 3.25 11.88 -15.92
CA SER A 4 2.07 12.71 -15.61
C SER A 4 1.35 12.31 -14.32
N SER A 5 1.74 11.18 -13.71
CA SER A 5 1.12 10.68 -12.48
C SER A 5 1.59 11.46 -11.25
N TRP A 6 0.67 11.64 -10.32
CA TRP A 6 0.95 12.22 -9.01
C TRP A 6 0.72 11.20 -7.90
N TRP A 7 1.73 10.99 -7.07
CA TRP A 7 1.69 10.22 -5.84
C TRP A 7 1.80 11.13 -4.64
N TYR A 8 1.40 10.63 -3.48
CA TYR A 8 1.51 11.36 -2.22
C TYR A 8 2.48 10.63 -1.29
N ILE A 9 3.44 11.36 -0.70
CA ILE A 9 4.36 10.86 0.34
C ILE A 9 4.54 11.94 1.39
N ASN A 10 4.18 11.66 2.64
CA ASN A 10 4.43 12.52 3.81
C ASN A 10 4.11 14.00 3.57
N GLY A 11 2.93 14.33 3.09
CA GLY A 11 2.50 15.72 2.86
C GLY A 11 2.92 16.30 1.51
N GLN A 12 3.69 15.57 0.71
CA GLN A 12 4.19 16.03 -0.58
C GLN A 12 3.56 15.29 -1.75
N TRP A 13 3.24 16.04 -2.80
CA TRP A 13 2.86 15.51 -4.09
C TRP A 13 4.11 15.32 -4.93
N VAL A 14 4.37 14.09 -5.35
CA VAL A 14 5.58 13.72 -6.08
C VAL A 14 5.26 12.95 -7.35
N HIS A 15 6.08 13.08 -8.36
CA HIS A 15 6.04 12.19 -9.51
C HIS A 15 6.65 10.82 -9.17
N PRO A 16 6.24 9.72 -9.82
CA PRO A 16 6.73 8.37 -9.55
C PRO A 16 8.26 8.22 -9.57
N ASP A 17 8.95 8.97 -10.44
CA ASP A 17 10.41 8.97 -10.57
C ASP A 17 11.14 9.71 -9.44
N LYS A 18 10.40 10.52 -8.67
CA LYS A 18 10.91 11.28 -7.50
C LYS A 18 10.42 10.69 -6.18
N ALA A 19 9.57 9.66 -6.23
CA ALA A 19 9.01 9.04 -5.04
C ALA A 19 10.06 8.19 -4.34
N THR A 20 10.51 8.63 -3.17
CA THR A 20 11.53 7.95 -2.38
C THR A 20 11.09 7.75 -0.94
N ILE A 21 11.57 6.70 -0.31
CA ILE A 21 11.50 6.44 1.13
C ILE A 21 12.93 6.28 1.62
N SER A 22 13.22 6.81 2.80
CA SER A 22 14.55 6.70 3.41
C SER A 22 14.96 5.24 3.58
N ILE A 23 16.23 4.93 3.32
CA ILE A 23 16.78 3.60 3.59
C ILE A 23 16.76 3.29 5.09
N ASN A 24 16.74 4.30 5.96
CA ASN A 24 16.67 4.15 7.41
C ASN A 24 15.23 3.95 7.93
N ASP A 25 14.23 3.92 7.04
CA ASP A 25 12.86 3.61 7.42
C ASP A 25 12.76 2.14 7.87
N VAL A 26 12.20 1.90 9.05
CA VAL A 26 12.04 0.53 9.58
C VAL A 26 11.08 -0.33 8.75
N GLY A 27 10.26 0.27 7.92
CA GLY A 27 9.51 -0.44 6.90
C GLY A 27 10.41 -1.06 5.84
N VAL A 28 11.53 -0.41 5.51
CA VAL A 28 12.56 -0.92 4.60
C VAL A 28 13.49 -1.90 5.33
N LEU A 29 14.02 -1.50 6.49
CA LEU A 29 15.03 -2.28 7.23
C LEU A 29 14.45 -3.55 7.88
N ARG A 30 13.21 -3.50 8.37
CA ARG A 30 12.60 -4.54 9.21
C ARG A 30 11.24 -5.02 8.70
N GLY A 31 10.69 -4.37 7.67
CA GLY A 31 9.35 -4.65 7.19
C GLY A 31 8.23 -4.19 8.13
N TYR A 32 8.54 -3.32 9.09
CA TYR A 32 7.55 -2.78 10.03
C TYR A 32 6.63 -1.80 9.30
N SER A 33 5.59 -2.36 8.70
CA SER A 33 4.67 -1.62 7.83
C SER A 33 3.36 -2.37 7.60
N VAL A 34 2.31 -1.61 7.33
CA VAL A 34 1.00 -2.09 6.89
C VAL A 34 0.62 -1.45 5.57
N PHE A 35 -0.17 -2.15 4.77
CA PHE A 35 -0.59 -1.63 3.47
C PHE A 35 -2.03 -1.98 3.12
N GLU A 36 -2.59 -1.19 2.21
CA GLU A 36 -3.82 -1.51 1.51
C GLU A 36 -3.62 -1.48 0.01
N SER A 37 -4.41 -2.28 -0.68
CA SER A 37 -4.47 -2.26 -2.14
C SER A 37 -5.93 -2.28 -2.54
N LEU A 38 -6.36 -1.25 -3.22
CA LEU A 38 -7.72 -1.08 -3.70
C LEU A 38 -7.70 -0.63 -5.16
N ARG A 39 -8.84 -0.72 -5.82
CA ARG A 39 -9.01 -0.27 -7.19
C ARG A 39 -10.08 0.80 -7.30
N THR A 40 -10.06 1.54 -8.41
CA THR A 40 -11.17 2.41 -8.79
C THR A 40 -12.00 1.80 -9.90
N TYR A 41 -13.30 2.12 -9.89
CA TYR A 41 -14.22 1.96 -11.02
C TYR A 41 -14.74 3.35 -11.39
N ASP A 42 -14.49 3.76 -12.61
CA ASP A 42 -14.85 5.10 -13.09
C ASP A 42 -14.44 6.21 -12.11
N ARG A 43 -13.17 6.19 -11.69
CA ARG A 43 -12.54 7.12 -10.73
C ARG A 43 -13.14 7.07 -9.31
N ARG A 44 -13.99 6.10 -8.99
CA ARG A 44 -14.55 5.91 -7.64
C ARG A 44 -13.79 4.80 -6.92
N PRO A 45 -13.21 5.06 -5.75
CA PRO A 45 -12.50 4.02 -5.00
C PRO A 45 -13.50 2.98 -4.49
N PHE A 46 -13.18 1.71 -4.71
CA PHE A 46 -14.05 0.61 -4.32
C PHE A 46 -13.84 0.25 -2.85
N HIS A 47 -14.89 0.29 -2.06
CA HIS A 47 -14.91 -0.07 -0.64
C HIS A 47 -13.84 0.66 0.22
N LEU A 48 -13.60 1.95 -0.02
CA LEU A 48 -12.56 2.71 0.67
C LEU A 48 -12.69 2.62 2.21
N ASP A 49 -13.90 2.71 2.75
CA ASP A 49 -14.12 2.69 4.20
C ASP A 49 -13.70 1.35 4.82
N GLN A 50 -13.99 0.22 4.16
CA GLN A 50 -13.55 -1.11 4.60
C GLN A 50 -12.03 -1.25 4.53
N HIS A 51 -11.38 -0.64 3.53
CA HIS A 51 -9.93 -0.59 3.45
C HIS A 51 -9.34 0.22 4.61
N MET A 52 -9.94 1.34 4.99
CA MET A 52 -9.49 2.13 6.14
C MET A 52 -9.65 1.34 7.45
N ILE A 53 -10.79 0.72 7.68
CA ILE A 53 -11.02 -0.13 8.86
C ILE A 53 -9.94 -1.23 8.95
N ARG A 54 -9.62 -1.91 7.83
CA ARG A 54 -8.61 -2.97 7.81
C ARG A 54 -7.21 -2.44 8.01
N LEU A 55 -6.86 -1.29 7.45
CA LEU A 55 -5.56 -0.63 7.65
C LEU A 55 -5.28 -0.40 9.13
N PHE A 56 -6.22 0.27 9.82
CA PHE A 56 -6.08 0.57 11.25
C PHE A 56 -6.13 -0.66 12.14
N ARG A 57 -6.93 -1.67 11.77
CA ARG A 57 -6.90 -2.97 12.44
C ARG A 57 -5.54 -3.64 12.30
N SER A 58 -4.97 -3.64 11.08
CA SER A 58 -3.66 -4.24 10.81
C SER A 58 -2.55 -3.54 11.57
N ALA A 59 -2.57 -2.21 11.66
CA ALA A 59 -1.62 -1.43 12.43
C ALA A 59 -1.66 -1.81 13.92
N ARG A 60 -2.85 -1.86 14.52
CA ARG A 60 -3.00 -2.30 15.92
C ARG A 60 -2.49 -3.70 16.20
N LEU A 61 -2.64 -4.63 15.25
CA LEU A 61 -2.17 -6.01 15.40
C LEU A 61 -0.64 -6.16 15.42
N ILE A 62 0.08 -5.12 15.02
CA ILE A 62 1.55 -5.06 15.05
C ILE A 62 2.05 -3.91 15.93
N ASP A 63 1.20 -3.39 16.83
CA ASP A 63 1.52 -2.29 17.75
C ASP A 63 2.06 -1.03 17.05
N MET A 64 1.51 -0.72 15.88
CA MET A 64 1.84 0.47 15.10
C MET A 64 0.81 1.56 15.32
N ASP A 65 1.25 2.72 15.82
CA ASP A 65 0.42 3.92 15.88
C ASP A 65 0.40 4.65 14.52
N ILE A 66 -0.81 4.95 14.06
CA ILE A 66 -1.05 5.80 12.88
C ILE A 66 -1.55 7.16 13.39
N PRO A 67 -0.76 8.24 13.25
CA PRO A 67 -1.12 9.54 13.84
C PRO A 67 -2.23 10.27 13.05
N TRP A 68 -2.57 9.81 11.88
CA TRP A 68 -3.63 10.40 11.04
C TRP A 68 -4.97 9.71 11.26
N SER A 69 -6.07 10.46 11.13
CA SER A 69 -7.40 9.86 11.15
C SER A 69 -7.67 9.06 9.86
N ALA A 70 -8.57 8.09 9.95
CA ALA A 70 -9.04 7.33 8.78
C ALA A 70 -9.66 8.25 7.71
N GLN A 71 -10.36 9.31 8.14
CA GLN A 71 -10.94 10.30 7.25
C GLN A 71 -9.86 11.08 6.50
N TYR A 72 -8.81 11.52 7.18
CA TYR A 72 -7.69 12.24 6.55
C TYR A 72 -7.01 11.39 5.46
N ILE A 73 -6.71 10.11 5.77
CA ILE A 73 -6.11 9.20 4.78
C ILE A 73 -7.06 8.96 3.60
N ALA A 74 -8.36 8.81 3.87
CA ALA A 74 -9.36 8.62 2.82
C ALA A 74 -9.49 9.86 1.91
N GLU A 75 -9.33 11.06 2.44
CA GLU A 75 -9.29 12.32 1.67
C GLU A 75 -8.05 12.34 0.75
N ILE A 76 -6.86 11.99 1.27
CA ILE A 76 -5.65 11.87 0.43
C ILE A 76 -5.85 10.86 -0.70
N VAL A 77 -6.49 9.72 -0.45
CA VAL A 77 -6.80 8.75 -1.51
C VAL A 77 -7.69 9.38 -2.59
N ARG A 78 -8.71 10.14 -2.21
CA ARG A 78 -9.57 10.85 -3.18
C ARG A 78 -8.80 11.92 -3.95
N ASP A 79 -7.93 12.65 -3.30
CA ASP A 79 -7.08 13.68 -3.91
C ASP A 79 -6.08 13.08 -4.91
N VAL A 80 -5.46 11.93 -4.57
CA VAL A 80 -4.61 11.17 -5.51
C VAL A 80 -5.41 10.78 -6.75
N ILE A 81 -6.66 10.31 -6.60
CA ILE A 81 -7.53 9.99 -7.73
C ILE A 81 -7.87 11.26 -8.55
N ALA A 82 -8.17 12.37 -7.87
CA ALA A 82 -8.54 13.63 -8.52
C ALA A 82 -7.40 14.21 -9.36
N ARG A 83 -6.15 14.10 -8.87
CA ARG A 83 -4.94 14.59 -9.56
C ARG A 83 -4.49 13.75 -10.73
N ASN A 84 -5.02 12.55 -10.88
CA ASN A 84 -4.67 11.63 -11.96
C ASN A 84 -5.85 11.42 -12.92
N THR A 85 -5.55 11.05 -14.16
CA THR A 85 -6.56 10.94 -15.24
C THR A 85 -7.07 9.53 -15.45
N TYR A 86 -6.57 8.53 -14.69
CA TYR A 86 -6.92 7.13 -14.88
C TYR A 86 -8.40 6.86 -14.58
N ARG A 87 -9.12 6.32 -15.56
CA ARG A 87 -10.51 5.90 -15.38
C ARG A 87 -10.61 4.72 -14.41
N HIS A 88 -9.74 3.74 -14.60
CA HIS A 88 -9.58 2.58 -13.73
C HIS A 88 -8.14 2.54 -13.24
N ALA A 89 -7.96 2.52 -11.94
CA ALA A 89 -6.66 2.58 -11.32
C ALA A 89 -6.50 1.54 -10.21
N ALA A 90 -5.28 1.11 -9.99
CA ALA A 90 -4.86 0.44 -8.77
C ALA A 90 -4.24 1.48 -7.83
N ILE A 91 -4.69 1.49 -6.58
CA ILE A 91 -4.15 2.35 -5.54
C ILE A 91 -3.49 1.47 -4.50
N ARG A 92 -2.26 1.82 -4.14
CA ARG A 92 -1.54 1.23 -3.01
C ARG A 92 -1.33 2.30 -1.96
N LEU A 93 -1.78 2.01 -0.76
CA LEU A 93 -1.57 2.82 0.42
C LEU A 93 -0.61 2.05 1.32
N LEU A 94 0.45 2.70 1.77
CA LEU A 94 1.49 2.13 2.62
C LEU A 94 1.68 3.05 3.82
N VAL A 95 1.73 2.46 5.01
CA VAL A 95 2.17 3.10 6.25
C VAL A 95 3.33 2.29 6.80
N THR A 96 4.48 2.94 6.99
CA THR A 96 5.65 2.33 7.62
C THR A 96 5.86 2.93 9.00
N GLY A 97 6.74 2.32 9.80
CA GLY A 97 7.11 2.89 11.10
C GLY A 97 7.95 4.17 11.04
N GLY A 98 8.35 4.61 9.83
CA GLY A 98 9.18 5.77 9.63
C GLY A 98 10.66 5.53 9.90
N GLU A 99 11.45 6.60 9.92
CA GLU A 99 12.90 6.52 10.12
C GLU A 99 13.26 6.04 11.53
N SER A 100 14.44 5.47 11.64
CA SER A 100 15.01 4.95 12.89
C SER A 100 16.47 5.44 13.03
N GLU A 101 16.84 5.81 14.23
CA GLU A 101 18.24 6.21 14.54
C GLU A 101 19.12 4.97 14.75
N ASP A 102 18.59 3.91 15.32
CA ASP A 102 19.32 2.67 15.65
C ASP A 102 19.07 1.53 14.65
N GLY A 103 18.20 1.75 13.66
CA GLY A 103 17.78 0.76 12.67
C GLY A 103 16.89 -0.36 13.24
N ILE A 104 16.38 -0.23 14.46
CA ILE A 104 15.60 -1.24 15.18
C ILE A 104 14.23 -0.68 15.57
N LEU A 105 14.22 0.44 16.29
CA LEU A 105 13.00 1.06 16.80
C LEU A 105 12.60 2.26 15.94
N PRO A 106 11.31 2.45 15.67
CA PRO A 106 10.83 3.64 14.96
C PRO A 106 11.06 4.90 15.82
N SER A 107 11.45 6.02 15.20
CA SER A 107 11.62 7.32 15.89
C SER A 107 10.30 8.09 16.11
N GLY A 108 9.16 7.48 15.84
CA GLY A 108 7.85 8.00 16.19
C GLY A 108 7.11 8.77 15.10
N ILE A 109 7.69 8.95 13.92
CA ILE A 109 7.07 9.63 12.77
C ILE A 109 6.88 8.61 11.62
N PRO A 110 5.70 8.00 11.50
CA PRO A 110 5.41 7.08 10.41
C PRO A 110 5.48 7.73 9.03
N THR A 111 5.80 6.94 8.01
CA THR A 111 5.71 7.36 6.61
C THR A 111 4.36 6.95 6.04
N LEU A 112 3.63 7.89 5.45
CA LEU A 112 2.41 7.63 4.69
C LEU A 112 2.67 7.83 3.20
N ALA A 113 2.49 6.78 2.41
CA ALA A 113 2.58 6.84 0.96
C ALA A 113 1.28 6.35 0.31
N VAL A 114 0.77 7.11 -0.68
CA VAL A 114 -0.37 6.73 -1.50
C VAL A 114 0.02 6.81 -2.97
N LEU A 115 0.08 5.66 -3.61
CA LEU A 115 0.50 5.48 -4.98
C LEU A 115 -0.69 5.10 -5.85
N ILE A 116 -0.73 5.63 -7.07
CA ILE A 116 -1.74 5.28 -8.07
C ILE A 116 -1.06 4.85 -9.37
N THR A 117 -1.59 3.81 -9.97
CA THR A 117 -1.14 3.32 -11.29
C THR A 117 -2.35 2.95 -12.14
N PRO A 118 -2.24 3.04 -13.48
CA PRO A 118 -3.33 2.55 -14.32
C PRO A 118 -3.55 1.06 -14.06
N LEU A 119 -4.81 0.65 -14.01
CA LEU A 119 -5.16 -0.75 -13.89
C LEU A 119 -4.96 -1.41 -15.24
N LYS A 120 -4.10 -2.43 -15.29
CA LYS A 120 -3.95 -3.25 -16.50
C LYS A 120 -5.22 -4.05 -16.72
N GLU A 121 -5.77 -3.97 -17.92
CA GLU A 121 -6.83 -4.87 -18.35
C GLU A 121 -6.31 -6.30 -18.29
N ARG A 122 -7.15 -7.18 -17.78
CA ARG A 122 -6.81 -8.60 -17.73
C ARG A 122 -7.18 -9.27 -19.04
N ASP A 123 -6.32 -10.15 -19.50
CA ASP A 123 -6.59 -10.98 -20.66
C ASP A 123 -7.76 -11.94 -20.35
N MET A 124 -8.85 -11.76 -21.09
CA MET A 124 -10.05 -12.58 -20.92
C MET A 124 -9.82 -14.05 -21.30
N GLU A 125 -8.84 -14.36 -22.16
CA GLU A 125 -8.48 -15.74 -22.46
C GLU A 125 -7.90 -16.47 -21.24
N GLN A 126 -7.10 -15.77 -20.40
CA GLN A 126 -6.57 -16.34 -19.16
C GLN A 126 -7.69 -16.70 -18.18
N PHE A 127 -8.77 -15.92 -18.14
CA PHE A 127 -9.94 -16.26 -17.34
C PHE A 127 -10.67 -17.51 -17.86
N ALA A 128 -10.78 -17.66 -19.17
CA ALA A 128 -11.43 -18.82 -19.78
C ALA A 128 -10.61 -20.10 -19.62
N LYS A 129 -9.28 -20.00 -19.74
CA LYS A 129 -8.37 -21.15 -19.62
C LYS A 129 -8.09 -21.55 -18.16
N GLY A 130 -8.26 -20.61 -17.23
CA GLY A 130 -7.88 -20.80 -15.83
C GLY A 130 -6.37 -20.88 -15.61
N CYS A 131 -5.98 -21.28 -14.42
CA CYS A 131 -4.57 -21.50 -14.06
C CYS A 131 -4.42 -22.74 -13.18
N LYS A 132 -3.25 -23.37 -13.26
CA LYS A 132 -2.89 -24.47 -12.36
C LYS A 132 -2.38 -23.89 -11.05
N LEU A 133 -2.94 -24.35 -9.92
CA LEU A 133 -2.54 -23.93 -8.59
C LEU A 133 -1.89 -25.10 -7.86
N ILE A 134 -0.90 -24.77 -7.01
CA ILE A 134 -0.35 -25.67 -6.02
C ILE A 134 -0.61 -25.09 -4.63
N THR A 135 -0.81 -25.94 -3.64
CA THR A 135 -0.95 -25.53 -2.25
C THR A 135 0.36 -25.78 -1.51
N THR A 136 0.74 -24.87 -0.63
CA THR A 136 1.88 -25.03 0.25
C THR A 136 1.51 -24.66 1.68
N ARG A 137 2.15 -25.30 2.67
CA ARG A 137 1.99 -24.92 4.07
C ARG A 137 2.99 -23.81 4.39
N LEU A 138 2.50 -22.59 4.49
CA LEU A 138 3.28 -21.43 4.90
C LEU A 138 2.50 -20.69 5.99
N GLN A 139 3.10 -20.61 7.18
CA GLN A 139 2.56 -19.77 8.24
C GLN A 139 3.24 -18.41 8.20
N ARG A 140 2.44 -17.36 8.06
CA ARG A 140 2.92 -15.97 8.16
C ARG A 140 2.92 -15.52 9.61
N ASN A 141 3.87 -14.68 9.98
CA ASN A 141 3.78 -13.91 11.22
C ASN A 141 2.60 -12.96 11.12
N ALA A 142 1.78 -12.86 12.18
CA ALA A 142 0.57 -12.05 12.22
C ALA A 142 -0.32 -12.20 10.95
N PRO A 143 -0.86 -13.40 10.67
CA PRO A 143 -1.59 -13.67 9.41
C PRO A 143 -2.85 -12.81 9.25
N GLU A 144 -3.39 -12.29 10.34
CA GLU A 144 -4.55 -11.41 10.38
C GLU A 144 -4.22 -9.95 10.06
N ALA A 145 -2.95 -9.54 10.17
CA ALA A 145 -2.48 -8.21 9.80
C ALA A 145 -2.07 -8.17 8.32
N LYS A 146 -2.43 -7.09 7.65
CA LYS A 146 -2.01 -6.84 6.26
C LYS A 146 -0.69 -6.09 6.26
N THR A 147 0.39 -6.80 6.65
CA THR A 147 1.75 -6.28 6.66
C THR A 147 2.40 -6.35 5.28
N ALA A 148 3.38 -5.48 5.02
CA ALA A 148 4.10 -5.47 3.74
C ALA A 148 5.10 -6.64 3.58
N ILE A 149 5.43 -7.34 4.66
CA ILE A 149 6.25 -8.57 4.56
C ILE A 149 5.39 -9.69 3.99
N ILE A 150 5.48 -9.88 2.70
CA ILE A 150 4.96 -11.07 2.03
C ILE A 150 6.16 -11.88 1.58
N LEU A 151 6.56 -12.85 2.40
CA LEU A 151 7.53 -13.86 1.96
C LEU A 151 6.84 -14.78 0.95
N LEU A 152 6.93 -14.42 -0.32
CA LEU A 152 6.57 -15.31 -1.40
C LEU A 152 7.75 -16.27 -1.63
N ARG A 153 7.58 -17.52 -1.26
CA ARG A 153 8.50 -18.57 -1.70
C ARG A 153 8.14 -18.86 -3.16
N TYR A 154 8.95 -18.38 -4.08
CA TYR A 154 8.87 -18.82 -5.47
C TYR A 154 9.35 -20.28 -5.50
N ALA A 155 8.41 -21.23 -5.66
CA ALA A 155 8.76 -22.58 -6.04
C ALA A 155 9.08 -22.55 -7.53
N HIS A 156 10.29 -22.91 -7.90
CA HIS A 156 10.71 -23.14 -9.28
C HIS A 156 10.17 -24.49 -9.77
#